data_c9ef11b5eebebbd379821e7f34fc887d
#
_entry.id   c9ef11b5eebebbd379821e7f34fc887d
#
_cell.length_a   1.000
_cell.length_b   1.000
_cell.length_c   1.000
_cell.angle_alpha   90.00
_cell.angle_beta   90.00
_cell.angle_gamma   90.00
#
_symmetry.space_group_name_H-M   'P 1'
#
loop_
_entity.id
_entity.type
_entity.pdbx_description
1 polymer ?
#
loop_
_entity_poly.entity_id
_entity_poly.type
_entity_poly.pdbx_seq_one_letter_code
_entity_poly.pdbx_strand_id
1 'polypeptide(L)' 'MKRIILILLLVSTCLHARKTVIKVATLAPEGTAWHDILIDLGQKWNQATNGEVQVRIYPGGILGDERDMVRKMRIGQI' A
#
# COMPACT_ATOMS: atom_id res chain seq x y z
N MET A 1 11.63 -30.35 26.38
CA MET A 1 10.43 -29.50 26.25
C MET A 1 10.74 -28.02 26.13
N LYS A 2 11.71 -27.48 26.92
CA LYS A 2 12.10 -26.05 26.78
C LYS A 2 12.60 -25.65 25.38
N ARG A 3 13.26 -26.55 24.66
CA ARG A 3 13.78 -26.32 23.31
C ARG A 3 12.67 -26.18 22.25
N ILE A 4 11.57 -26.91 22.42
CA ILE A 4 10.42 -26.86 21.52
C ILE A 4 9.67 -25.53 21.67
N ILE A 5 9.54 -25.02 22.89
CA ILE A 5 8.90 -23.72 23.17
C ILE A 5 9.71 -22.55 22.56
N LEU A 6 11.05 -22.64 22.61
CA LEU A 6 11.93 -21.63 22.01
C LEU A 6 11.80 -21.60 20.48
N ILE A 7 11.68 -22.75 19.83
CA ILE A 7 11.48 -22.86 18.37
C ILE A 7 10.13 -22.30 17.98
N LEU A 8 9.07 -22.56 18.74
CA LEU A 8 7.73 -22.01 18.52
C LEU A 8 7.69 -20.48 18.65
N LEU A 9 8.41 -19.91 19.61
CA LEU A 9 8.55 -18.47 19.79
C LEU A 9 9.29 -17.81 18.61
N LEU A 10 10.34 -18.43 18.08
CA LEU A 10 11.08 -17.96 16.91
C LEU A 10 10.19 -17.98 15.64
N VAL A 11 9.41 -19.02 15.44
CA VAL A 11 8.47 -19.12 14.32
C VAL A 11 7.38 -18.07 14.40
N SER A 12 6.88 -17.75 15.61
CA SER A 12 5.84 -16.71 15.76
C SER A 12 6.38 -15.30 15.47
N THR A 13 7.64 -15.00 15.76
CA THR A 13 8.25 -13.71 15.40
C THR A 13 8.48 -13.55 13.90
N CYS A 14 8.72 -14.65 13.16
CA CYS A 14 8.85 -14.63 11.70
C CYS A 14 7.51 -14.44 10.98
N LEU A 15 6.37 -14.63 11.63
CA LEU A 15 5.03 -14.48 11.05
C LEU A 15 4.52 -13.04 11.06
N HIS A 16 5.22 -12.12 11.71
CA HIS A 16 4.88 -10.68 11.67
C HIS A 16 5.39 -10.04 10.37
N ALA A 17 4.63 -10.19 9.30
CA ALA A 17 4.90 -9.50 8.06
C ALA A 17 4.68 -8.00 8.24
N ARG A 18 5.61 -7.19 7.74
CA ARG A 18 5.49 -5.73 7.75
C ARG A 18 4.45 -5.31 6.71
N LYS A 19 3.50 -4.47 7.13
CA LYS A 19 2.56 -3.85 6.20
C LYS A 19 3.29 -2.78 5.39
N THR A 20 3.09 -2.83 4.07
CA THR A 20 3.61 -1.84 3.15
C THR A 20 2.45 -0.99 2.65
N VAL A 21 2.58 0.32 2.77
CA VAL A 21 1.60 1.27 2.24
C VAL A 21 2.15 1.88 0.96
N ILE A 22 1.43 1.70 -0.14
CA ILE A 22 1.76 2.32 -1.43
C ILE A 22 0.80 3.49 -1.64
N LYS A 23 1.35 4.68 -1.77
CA LYS A 23 0.57 5.90 -2.05
C LYS A 23 0.57 6.16 -3.54
N VAL A 24 -0.61 6.27 -4.13
CA VAL A 24 -0.79 6.51 -5.56
C VAL A 24 -1.56 7.81 -5.76
N ALA A 25 -0.93 8.80 -6.36
CA ALA A 25 -1.56 10.05 -6.72
C ALA A 25 -2.01 10.00 -8.18
N THR A 26 -3.17 10.55 -8.48
CA THR A 26 -3.71 10.63 -9.83
C THR A 26 -4.47 11.93 -10.04
N LEU A 27 -4.49 12.41 -11.29
CA LEU A 27 -5.33 13.53 -11.70
C LEU A 27 -6.78 13.12 -11.98
N ALA A 28 -7.03 11.81 -12.10
CA ALA A 28 -8.39 11.30 -12.33
C ALA A 28 -9.34 11.73 -11.21
N PRO A 29 -10.47 12.37 -11.53
CA PRO A 29 -11.42 12.82 -10.52
C PRO A 29 -12.02 11.65 -9.74
N GLU A 30 -12.37 11.92 -8.49
CA GLU A 30 -13.07 10.96 -7.64
C GLU A 30 -14.39 10.51 -8.28
N GLY A 31 -14.67 9.22 -8.21
CA GLY A 31 -15.89 8.62 -8.75
C GLY A 31 -15.85 8.35 -10.26
N THR A 32 -14.76 8.66 -10.96
CA THR A 32 -14.59 8.29 -12.36
C THR A 32 -14.20 6.82 -12.53
N ALA A 33 -14.35 6.29 -13.75
CA ALA A 33 -13.95 4.92 -14.07
C ALA A 33 -12.46 4.68 -13.79
N TRP A 34 -11.61 5.66 -14.04
CA TRP A 34 -10.17 5.58 -13.74
C TRP A 34 -9.90 5.44 -12.24
N HIS A 35 -10.59 6.23 -11.44
CA HIS A 35 -10.47 6.14 -9.98
C HIS A 35 -10.92 4.76 -9.48
N ASP A 36 -12.05 4.27 -9.99
CA ASP A 36 -12.59 2.95 -9.63
C ASP A 36 -11.64 1.81 -9.99
N ILE A 37 -10.98 1.89 -11.14
CA ILE A 37 -9.97 0.91 -11.56
C ILE A 37 -8.79 0.89 -10.58
N LEU A 38 -8.32 2.04 -10.14
CA LEU A 38 -7.22 2.13 -9.18
C LEU A 38 -7.61 1.56 -7.81
N ILE A 39 -8.83 1.84 -7.36
CA ILE A 39 -9.35 1.26 -6.11
C ILE A 39 -9.41 -0.26 -6.21
N ASP A 40 -9.94 -0.78 -7.29
CA ASP A 40 -10.04 -2.22 -7.53
C ASP A 40 -8.66 -2.89 -7.56
N LEU A 41 -7.68 -2.27 -8.23
CA LEU A 41 -6.30 -2.74 -8.24
C LEU A 41 -5.73 -2.82 -6.83
N GLY A 42 -5.94 -1.80 -6.03
CA GLY A 42 -5.48 -1.75 -4.65
C GLY A 42 -6.10 -2.85 -3.79
N GLN A 43 -7.38 -3.12 -3.97
CA GLN A 43 -8.08 -4.19 -3.27
C GLN A 43 -7.52 -5.57 -3.66
N LYS A 44 -7.24 -5.78 -4.94
CA LYS A 44 -6.65 -7.04 -5.43
C LYS A 44 -5.26 -7.26 -4.86
N TRP A 45 -4.43 -6.25 -4.80
CA TRP A 45 -3.10 -6.34 -4.19
C TRP A 45 -3.17 -6.62 -2.70
N ASN A 46 -4.11 -6.01 -2.01
CA ASN A 46 -4.35 -6.28 -0.59
C ASN A 46 -4.75 -7.74 -0.36
N GLN A 47 -5.69 -8.26 -1.14
CA GLN A 47 -6.13 -9.64 -1.06
C GLN A 47 -5.02 -10.63 -1.42
N ALA A 48 -4.29 -10.38 -2.51
CA ALA A 48 -3.20 -11.25 -2.96
C ALA A 48 -2.04 -11.34 -1.97
N THR A 49 -1.87 -10.34 -1.13
CA THR A 49 -0.79 -10.25 -0.13
C THR A 49 -1.27 -10.49 1.30
N ASN A 50 -2.49 -11.00 1.49
CA ASN A 50 -3.09 -11.22 2.80
C ASN A 50 -3.08 -9.97 3.70
N GLY A 51 -3.32 -8.80 3.10
CA GLY A 51 -3.36 -7.53 3.79
C GLY A 51 -2.00 -6.87 4.03
N GLU A 52 -0.91 -7.45 3.56
CA GLU A 52 0.44 -6.88 3.73
C GLU A 52 0.65 -5.62 2.91
N VAL A 53 0.09 -5.56 1.70
CA VAL A 53 0.14 -4.39 0.82
C VAL A 53 -1.16 -3.64 0.90
N GLN A 54 -1.08 -2.37 1.27
CA GLN A 54 -2.20 -1.45 1.32
C GLN A 54 -1.95 -0.31 0.33
N VAL A 55 -2.89 -0.09 -0.59
CA VAL A 55 -2.79 0.98 -1.58
C VAL A 55 -3.72 2.12 -1.17
N ARG A 56 -3.16 3.32 -1.08
CA ARG A 56 -3.92 4.55 -0.83
C ARG A 56 -3.96 5.37 -2.11
N ILE A 57 -5.16 5.66 -2.58
CA ILE A 57 -5.38 6.44 -3.80
C ILE A 57 -5.70 7.89 -3.42
N TYR A 58 -5.02 8.83 -4.05
CA TYR A 58 -5.25 10.27 -3.89
C TYR A 58 -5.73 10.82 -5.23
N PRO A 59 -7.06 10.87 -5.46
CA PRO A 59 -7.63 11.27 -6.74
C PRO A 59 -7.75 12.79 -6.91
N GLY A 60 -8.14 13.22 -8.10
CA GLY A 60 -8.55 14.60 -8.38
C GLY A 60 -7.45 15.64 -8.29
N GLY A 61 -6.18 15.22 -8.38
CA GLY A 61 -5.08 16.17 -8.28
C GLY A 61 -4.87 16.73 -6.88
N ILE A 62 -5.38 16.05 -5.85
CA ILE A 62 -5.30 16.53 -4.47
C ILE A 62 -3.85 16.70 -3.99
N LEU A 63 -2.91 15.94 -4.55
CA LEU A 63 -1.48 16.06 -4.26
C LEU A 63 -0.72 16.93 -5.24
N GLY A 64 -1.43 17.72 -6.06
CA GLY A 64 -0.87 18.62 -7.03
C GLY A 64 -0.91 18.09 -8.46
N ASP A 65 -0.30 18.83 -9.39
CA ASP A 65 -0.18 18.43 -10.79
C ASP A 65 0.90 17.34 -10.97
N GLU A 66 1.14 16.95 -12.22
CA GLU A 66 2.12 15.90 -12.54
C GLU A 66 3.54 16.26 -12.08
N ARG A 67 3.95 17.50 -12.20
CA ARG A 67 5.28 17.96 -11.75
C ARG A 67 5.39 17.89 -10.24
N ASP A 68 4.35 18.29 -9.54
CA ASP A 68 4.29 18.21 -8.08
C ASP A 68 4.33 16.77 -7.61
N MET A 69 3.63 15.86 -8.30
CA MET A 69 3.65 14.43 -8.00
C MET A 69 5.05 13.84 -8.15
N VAL A 70 5.75 14.14 -9.23
CA VAL A 70 7.13 13.68 -9.46
C VAL A 70 8.07 14.20 -8.38
N ARG A 71 7.95 15.47 -8.01
CA ARG A 71 8.74 16.05 -6.94
C ARG A 71 8.48 15.35 -5.60
N LYS A 72 7.23 15.10 -5.28
CA LYS A 72 6.84 14.42 -4.03
C LYS A 72 7.33 12.97 -3.97
N MET A 73 7.34 12.27 -5.12
CA MET A 73 7.94 10.94 -5.22
C MET A 73 9.44 10.97 -4.92
N ARG A 74 10.15 11.96 -5.46
CA ARG A 74 11.61 12.08 -5.25
C ARG A 74 11.99 12.32 -3.80
N ILE A 75 11.15 13.01 -3.05
CA ILE A 75 11.41 13.31 -1.63
C ILE A 75 10.69 12.36 -0.68
N GLY A 76 10.07 11.31 -1.20
CA GLY A 76 9.47 10.25 -0.40
C GLY A 76 8.14 10.59 0.26
N GLN A 77 7.41 11.61 -0.23
CA GLN A 77 6.08 11.94 0.28
C GLN A 77 4.97 11.07 -0.30
N ILE A 78 5.19 10.55 -1.47
CA ILE A 78 4.30 9.57 -2.13
C ILE A 78 5.11 8.47 -2.78
#